data_7158f6dae0e1e407c9d21a11f6ca177f
#
_entry.id   7158f6dae0e1e407c9d21a11f6ca177f
#
_cell.length_a   1.000
_cell.length_b   1.000
_cell.length_c   1.000
_cell.angle_alpha   90.00
_cell.angle_beta   90.00
_cell.angle_gamma   90.00
#
_symmetry.space_group_name_H-M   'P 1'
#
loop_
_entity.id
_entity.type
_entity.pdbx_description
1 polymer ?
#
loop_
_entity_poly.entity_id
_entity_poly.type
_entity_poly.pdbx_seq_one_letter_code
_entity_poly.pdbx_strand_id
1 'polypeptide(L)'
;MKLRVRAYAVALGLLLLCAGLFACATQVAPGGGPEDKLPPRVAAVYPAPMTTNHPNELYVKLEFDEWINASIPRSAVSISPPIEKKMKFEVSGRTLELTSRAVLDENTTYTITFAGGIKDLHGNALATPFTVVFSTGSEIDSLTIAGRILVNDTLIRKSLFPSVGLFLMGPEREGRKYLEKYRDSATHKLDTLPMLAKEPPLFITRADSVGNFKLTGLKPGRYRVVGFVDANGNQRLEPAVELAGVWTQDLVLDSTTKDTIWIPLADHDTSHLELESVNQPYANVVEAVFTRPVYFDSAFADTSNCSLKSPEGKMLFPKYVYLGAGSNRPQFYFSPAPKKETLYKFACKSAKDSLFRTLDTLRNEVEWEWTEKKADTLDPAVAKTTINSRTSTAFPTDTVFIAYNKPLKDSLKQSFYVVINKDTSKVTVMQTDPIRFVVQNESPWPTDAKVKILMGYMDTTLARADSNGVRDTVIEEKYKQLLQFETVPKLKLASLKGKIPGAHQGAYVRLKPVDRTSYFYAPCGSDGSFAFDDLVEGNYFVDYYYPEKGRREPDAGGLEPFRYGSAWRSPNDTVKIANGVNELEKLVPNLPALK
;
A
#
# COMPACT_ATOMS: atom_id res chain seq x y z
N MET A 1 -15.87 -25.87 81.11
CA MET A 1 -14.94 -24.80 80.63
C MET A 1 -13.88 -25.34 79.67
N LYS A 2 -13.26 -26.49 79.93
CA LYS A 2 -12.20 -27.06 79.03
C LYS A 2 -12.64 -27.44 77.61
N LEU A 3 -13.91 -27.80 77.36
CA LEU A 3 -14.41 -28.18 76.01
C LEU A 3 -14.63 -26.97 75.07
N ARG A 4 -15.08 -25.84 75.64
CA ARG A 4 -15.26 -24.58 74.84
C ARG A 4 -13.93 -23.97 74.44
N VAL A 5 -12.89 -24.04 75.25
CA VAL A 5 -11.55 -23.53 74.89
C VAL A 5 -10.92 -24.34 73.79
N ARG A 6 -11.12 -25.68 73.76
CA ARG A 6 -10.65 -26.51 72.62
C ARG A 6 -11.38 -26.22 71.29
N ALA A 7 -12.68 -25.96 71.35
CA ALA A 7 -13.45 -25.61 70.17
C ALA A 7 -12.99 -24.27 69.58
N TYR A 8 -12.72 -23.26 70.41
CA TYR A 8 -12.17 -21.97 69.91
C TYR A 8 -10.74 -22.11 69.41
N ALA A 9 -9.90 -22.95 69.98
CA ALA A 9 -8.54 -23.19 69.46
C ALA A 9 -8.56 -23.88 68.09
N VAL A 10 -9.48 -24.85 67.88
CA VAL A 10 -9.65 -25.52 66.61
C VAL A 10 -10.24 -24.54 65.52
N ALA A 11 -11.24 -23.72 65.89
CA ALA A 11 -11.81 -22.73 65.00
C ALA A 11 -10.79 -21.66 64.57
N LEU A 12 -9.95 -21.20 65.57
CA LEU A 12 -8.89 -20.23 65.23
C LEU A 12 -7.79 -20.86 64.38
N GLY A 13 -7.45 -22.13 64.56
CA GLY A 13 -6.51 -22.87 63.71
C GLY A 13 -7.01 -23.05 62.29
N LEU A 14 -8.31 -23.35 62.12
CA LEU A 14 -8.94 -23.44 60.81
C LEU A 14 -9.00 -22.07 60.11
N LEU A 15 -9.29 -21.01 60.85
CA LEU A 15 -9.31 -19.64 60.31
C LEU A 15 -7.93 -19.19 59.83
N LEU A 16 -6.88 -19.50 60.58
CA LEU A 16 -5.50 -19.22 60.20
C LEU A 16 -5.04 -20.07 59.02
N LEU A 17 -5.51 -21.32 58.90
CA LEU A 17 -5.24 -22.18 57.76
C LEU A 17 -5.94 -21.67 56.51
N CYS A 18 -7.20 -21.23 56.60
CA CYS A 18 -7.92 -20.60 55.51
C CYS A 18 -7.28 -19.27 55.07
N ALA A 19 -6.84 -18.43 56.00
CA ALA A 19 -6.14 -17.18 55.69
C ALA A 19 -4.81 -17.42 54.95
N GLY A 20 -4.10 -18.52 55.27
CA GLY A 20 -2.89 -18.93 54.56
C GLY A 20 -3.14 -19.42 53.12
N LEU A 21 -4.34 -19.96 52.83
CA LEU A 21 -4.72 -20.42 51.48
C LEU A 21 -5.12 -19.28 50.52
N PHE A 22 -5.46 -18.09 51.05
CA PHE A 22 -5.77 -16.90 50.26
C PHE A 22 -4.54 -16.01 50.01
N ALA A 23 -3.37 -16.33 50.47
CA ALA A 23 -2.12 -15.66 50.13
C ALA A 23 -1.64 -16.14 48.72
N CYS A 24 -2.47 -15.96 47.71
CA CYS A 24 -2.01 -16.03 46.32
C CYS A 24 -1.06 -14.85 46.09
N ALA A 25 0.23 -15.08 46.21
CA ALA A 25 1.23 -14.18 45.63
C ALA A 25 1.02 -14.21 44.11
N THR A 26 0.45 -13.17 43.57
CA THR A 26 0.51 -12.92 42.13
C THR A 26 1.99 -12.77 41.80
N GLN A 27 2.57 -13.76 41.12
CA GLN A 27 3.87 -13.59 40.46
C GLN A 27 3.69 -12.53 39.38
N VAL A 28 3.94 -11.28 39.73
CA VAL A 28 4.18 -10.25 38.74
C VAL A 28 5.51 -10.62 38.09
N ALA A 29 5.48 -10.93 36.83
CA ALA A 29 6.71 -11.10 36.06
C ALA A 29 7.60 -9.88 36.31
N PRO A 30 8.91 -10.06 36.60
CA PRO A 30 9.81 -8.93 36.79
C PRO A 30 9.64 -7.98 35.61
N GLY A 31 9.38 -6.72 35.90
CA GLY A 31 9.30 -5.68 34.86
C GLY A 31 10.60 -5.72 34.09
N GLY A 32 10.52 -6.04 32.79
CA GLY A 32 11.68 -6.04 31.91
C GLY A 32 12.36 -4.66 31.94
N GLY A 33 13.64 -4.63 31.62
CA GLY A 33 14.35 -3.36 31.35
C GLY A 33 13.68 -2.55 30.24
N PRO A 34 14.22 -1.37 29.91
CA PRO A 34 13.76 -0.60 28.77
C PRO A 34 13.74 -1.47 27.51
N GLU A 35 12.69 -1.32 26.68
CA GLU A 35 12.59 -2.01 25.40
C GLU A 35 13.80 -1.68 24.53
N ASP A 36 14.49 -2.70 24.04
CA ASP A 36 15.60 -2.52 23.10
C ASP A 36 15.06 -2.10 21.74
N LYS A 37 15.54 -0.96 21.24
CA LYS A 37 15.19 -0.36 19.94
C LYS A 37 16.41 -0.17 19.02
N LEU A 38 17.58 -0.63 19.48
CA LEU A 38 18.79 -0.51 18.69
C LEU A 38 18.86 -1.65 17.68
N PRO A 39 19.20 -1.35 16.40
CA PRO A 39 19.39 -2.39 15.40
C PRO A 39 20.75 -3.06 15.54
N PRO A 40 20.87 -4.35 15.17
CA PRO A 40 22.13 -5.07 15.17
C PRO A 40 23.13 -4.44 14.19
N ARG A 41 24.43 -4.50 14.54
CA ARG A 41 25.52 -4.00 13.73
C ARG A 41 26.54 -5.10 13.46
N VAL A 42 27.12 -5.09 12.25
CA VAL A 42 28.20 -6.02 11.91
C VAL A 42 29.48 -5.56 12.58
N ALA A 43 30.04 -6.41 13.45
CA ALA A 43 31.29 -6.17 14.18
C ALA A 43 32.49 -6.73 13.43
N ALA A 44 32.35 -7.90 12.77
CA ALA A 44 33.40 -8.51 11.96
C ALA A 44 32.83 -9.26 10.76
N VAL A 45 33.64 -9.45 9.73
CA VAL A 45 33.25 -10.13 8.50
C VAL A 45 34.41 -10.95 7.90
N TYR A 46 34.08 -12.11 7.35
CA TYR A 46 34.94 -12.90 6.52
C TYR A 46 34.21 -13.26 5.21
N PRO A 47 34.85 -13.15 4.03
CA PRO A 47 36.18 -12.59 3.83
C PRO A 47 36.23 -11.11 4.19
N ALA A 48 37.41 -10.59 4.50
CA ALA A 48 37.57 -9.15 4.68
C ALA A 48 37.16 -8.43 3.39
N PRO A 49 36.50 -7.26 3.47
CA PRO A 49 36.10 -6.50 2.30
C PRO A 49 37.32 -6.23 1.39
N MET A 50 37.11 -6.31 0.08
CA MET A 50 38.17 -6.13 -0.94
C MET A 50 39.25 -7.23 -0.95
N THR A 51 38.95 -8.42 -0.45
CA THR A 51 39.81 -9.59 -0.59
C THR A 51 39.91 -10.03 -2.04
N THR A 52 41.12 -10.26 -2.53
CA THR A 52 41.42 -10.88 -3.86
C THR A 52 41.87 -12.33 -3.71
N ASN A 53 41.86 -13.09 -4.82
CA ASN A 53 42.20 -14.51 -4.86
C ASN A 53 41.44 -15.34 -3.81
N HIS A 54 40.16 -14.99 -3.59
CA HIS A 54 39.27 -15.77 -2.74
C HIS A 54 39.04 -17.16 -3.39
N PRO A 55 38.96 -18.24 -2.61
CA PRO A 55 38.62 -19.56 -3.15
C PRO A 55 37.29 -19.53 -3.94
N ASN A 56 37.20 -20.43 -4.95
CA ASN A 56 35.98 -20.52 -5.79
C ASN A 56 34.81 -21.20 -5.06
N GLU A 57 34.69 -20.98 -3.76
CA GLU A 57 33.57 -21.43 -2.92
C GLU A 57 32.92 -20.26 -2.22
N LEU A 58 31.60 -20.32 -2.06
CA LEU A 58 30.88 -19.30 -1.33
C LEU A 58 30.87 -19.64 0.17
N TYR A 59 31.70 -18.93 0.92
CA TYR A 59 31.67 -18.90 2.38
C TYR A 59 31.84 -17.46 2.87
N VAL A 60 30.80 -16.96 3.54
CA VAL A 60 30.84 -15.64 4.18
C VAL A 60 30.36 -15.78 5.61
N LYS A 61 31.09 -15.17 6.54
CA LYS A 61 30.74 -15.15 7.96
C LYS A 61 30.64 -13.71 8.44
N LEU A 62 29.50 -13.39 9.08
CA LEU A 62 29.28 -12.11 9.76
C LEU A 62 29.23 -12.36 11.26
N GLU A 63 29.85 -11.49 12.03
CA GLU A 63 29.71 -11.42 13.48
C GLU A 63 29.06 -10.09 13.84
N PHE A 64 27.98 -10.16 14.64
CA PHE A 64 27.22 -9.00 15.09
C PHE A 64 27.58 -8.61 16.52
N ASP A 65 27.32 -7.37 16.91
CA ASP A 65 27.51 -6.85 18.27
C ASP A 65 26.51 -7.45 19.27
N GLU A 66 25.39 -8.01 18.77
CA GLU A 66 24.35 -8.64 19.57
C GLU A 66 23.81 -9.94 18.94
N TRP A 67 22.91 -10.63 19.65
CA TRP A 67 22.29 -11.87 19.16
C TRP A 67 21.28 -11.58 18.06
N ILE A 68 21.34 -12.35 16.97
CA ILE A 68 20.41 -12.23 15.85
C ILE A 68 19.41 -13.39 15.80
N ASN A 69 18.26 -13.14 15.17
CA ASN A 69 17.24 -14.14 14.97
C ASN A 69 17.73 -15.25 14.04
N ALA A 70 17.46 -16.49 14.40
CA ALA A 70 17.88 -17.66 13.60
C ALA A 70 17.18 -17.75 12.24
N SER A 71 16.05 -17.11 12.05
CA SER A 71 15.30 -17.12 10.79
C SER A 71 15.74 -15.96 9.90
N ILE A 72 16.61 -16.25 8.92
CA ILE A 72 17.04 -15.29 7.91
C ILE A 72 16.20 -15.50 6.64
N PRO A 73 15.33 -14.55 6.24
CA PRO A 73 14.60 -14.67 5.00
C PRO A 73 15.56 -14.58 3.81
N ARG A 74 15.31 -15.38 2.78
CA ARG A 74 16.14 -15.37 1.57
C ARG A 74 16.23 -13.98 0.95
N SER A 75 15.17 -13.22 1.01
CA SER A 75 15.10 -11.84 0.54
C SER A 75 16.02 -10.86 1.31
N ALA A 76 16.59 -11.26 2.45
CA ALA A 76 17.54 -10.41 3.19
C ALA A 76 18.95 -10.39 2.60
N VAL A 77 19.26 -11.29 1.66
CA VAL A 77 20.60 -11.41 1.10
C VAL A 77 20.55 -11.46 -0.42
N SER A 78 21.32 -10.62 -1.07
CA SER A 78 21.53 -10.63 -2.52
C SER A 78 23.00 -10.87 -2.85
N ILE A 79 23.24 -11.57 -3.96
CA ILE A 79 24.57 -11.85 -4.47
C ILE A 79 24.67 -11.47 -5.95
N SER A 80 25.77 -10.84 -6.32
CA SER A 80 26.07 -10.41 -7.69
C SER A 80 27.52 -10.76 -8.04
N PRO A 81 27.76 -11.35 -9.19
CA PRO A 81 26.81 -11.97 -10.11
C PRO A 81 25.95 -13.08 -9.47
N PRO A 82 24.79 -13.43 -10.06
CA PRO A 82 23.93 -14.47 -9.50
C PRO A 82 24.60 -15.85 -9.56
N ILE A 83 24.33 -16.69 -8.57
CA ILE A 83 24.85 -18.06 -8.49
C ILE A 83 23.75 -19.07 -8.79
N GLU A 84 24.12 -20.22 -9.40
CA GLU A 84 23.12 -21.23 -9.81
C GLU A 84 22.51 -22.02 -8.65
N LYS A 85 23.21 -22.15 -7.52
CA LYS A 85 22.75 -22.96 -6.39
C LYS A 85 22.21 -22.12 -5.25
N LYS A 86 21.32 -22.72 -4.46
CA LYS A 86 20.72 -22.04 -3.32
C LYS A 86 21.75 -21.69 -2.25
N MET A 87 21.60 -20.52 -1.67
CA MET A 87 22.31 -20.10 -0.47
C MET A 87 21.73 -20.80 0.77
N LYS A 88 22.61 -21.17 1.71
CA LYS A 88 22.27 -21.72 3.02
C LYS A 88 22.72 -20.73 4.09
N PHE A 89 21.86 -20.47 5.06
CA PHE A 89 22.13 -19.58 6.20
C PHE A 89 22.17 -20.41 7.48
N GLU A 90 23.21 -20.22 8.28
CA GLU A 90 23.35 -20.81 9.60
C GLU A 90 23.60 -19.70 10.61
N VAL A 91 22.77 -19.65 11.65
CA VAL A 91 22.87 -18.65 12.73
C VAL A 91 23.23 -19.32 14.03
N SER A 92 24.28 -18.83 14.69
CA SER A 92 24.69 -19.25 16.04
C SER A 92 24.98 -18.04 16.91
N GLY A 93 23.99 -17.66 17.73
CA GLY A 93 24.10 -16.51 18.60
C GLY A 93 24.28 -15.19 17.84
N ARG A 94 25.48 -14.65 17.84
CA ARG A 94 25.86 -13.41 17.13
C ARG A 94 26.47 -13.64 15.75
N THR A 95 26.54 -14.89 15.30
CA THR A 95 27.22 -15.24 14.05
C THR A 95 26.20 -15.68 13.00
N LEU A 96 26.32 -15.16 11.78
CA LEU A 96 25.64 -15.61 10.58
C LEU A 96 26.67 -16.16 9.59
N GLU A 97 26.50 -17.40 9.18
CA GLU A 97 27.28 -18.03 8.12
C GLU A 97 26.42 -18.21 6.87
N LEU A 98 26.97 -17.80 5.74
CA LEU A 98 26.39 -17.94 4.41
C LEU A 98 27.26 -18.89 3.59
N THR A 99 26.65 -19.97 3.10
CA THR A 99 27.30 -20.95 2.25
C THR A 99 26.49 -21.28 1.01
N SER A 100 27.15 -21.83 -0.03
CA SER A 100 26.47 -22.43 -1.18
C SER A 100 27.30 -23.56 -1.73
N ARG A 101 26.64 -24.50 -2.42
CA ARG A 101 27.31 -25.53 -3.23
C ARG A 101 27.66 -25.08 -4.65
N ALA A 102 27.43 -23.81 -4.96
CA ALA A 102 27.87 -23.22 -6.23
C ALA A 102 29.39 -23.09 -6.22
N VAL A 103 29.99 -23.40 -7.34
CA VAL A 103 31.39 -23.01 -7.61
C VAL A 103 31.32 -21.59 -8.16
N LEU A 104 32.08 -20.69 -7.56
CA LEU A 104 32.18 -19.32 -8.03
C LEU A 104 33.03 -19.26 -9.31
N ASP A 105 32.65 -18.35 -10.21
CA ASP A 105 33.40 -18.13 -11.44
C ASP A 105 34.79 -17.58 -11.13
N GLU A 106 35.78 -17.98 -11.92
CA GLU A 106 37.14 -17.46 -11.80
C GLU A 106 37.23 -16.00 -12.25
N ASN A 107 38.20 -15.27 -11.72
CA ASN A 107 38.48 -13.88 -12.07
C ASN A 107 37.22 -12.98 -12.02
N THR A 108 36.38 -13.21 -11.01
CA THR A 108 35.10 -12.54 -10.90
C THR A 108 34.96 -11.83 -9.55
N THR A 109 34.55 -10.57 -9.60
CA THR A 109 34.22 -9.80 -8.41
C THR A 109 32.79 -10.13 -7.98
N TYR A 110 32.63 -10.61 -6.75
CA TYR A 110 31.37 -10.88 -6.11
C TYR A 110 31.02 -9.79 -5.10
N THR A 111 29.77 -9.36 -5.15
CA THR A 111 29.19 -8.41 -4.20
C THR A 111 28.02 -9.08 -3.50
N ILE A 112 28.08 -9.18 -2.17
CA ILE A 112 27.00 -9.75 -1.36
C ILE A 112 26.47 -8.66 -0.46
N THR A 113 25.17 -8.38 -0.56
CA THR A 113 24.49 -7.38 0.26
C THR A 113 23.54 -8.05 1.23
N PHE A 114 23.69 -7.73 2.51
CA PHE A 114 22.83 -8.12 3.62
C PHE A 114 21.95 -6.92 4.00
N ALA A 115 20.64 -7.12 4.13
CA ALA A 115 19.68 -6.02 4.29
C ALA A 115 18.69 -6.28 5.46
N GLY A 116 17.72 -5.42 5.62
CA GLY A 116 16.80 -5.32 6.75
C GLY A 116 15.96 -6.54 7.13
N GLY A 117 16.05 -7.67 6.42
CA GLY A 117 15.47 -8.96 6.84
C GLY A 117 16.24 -9.64 7.97
N ILE A 118 17.47 -9.20 8.26
CA ILE A 118 18.27 -9.66 9.41
C ILE A 118 17.84 -8.83 10.62
N LYS A 119 17.40 -9.52 11.67
CA LYS A 119 16.85 -8.91 12.88
C LYS A 119 17.53 -9.45 14.14
N ASP A 120 17.57 -8.64 15.17
CA ASP A 120 17.90 -9.09 16.52
C ASP A 120 16.78 -9.94 17.14
N LEU A 121 16.95 -10.35 18.39
CA LEU A 121 15.93 -11.11 19.14
C LEU A 121 14.72 -10.26 19.54
N HIS A 122 14.81 -8.93 19.52
CA HIS A 122 13.75 -7.98 19.82
C HIS A 122 12.96 -7.57 18.58
N GLY A 123 13.42 -7.97 17.37
CA GLY A 123 12.77 -7.68 16.10
C GLY A 123 13.28 -6.43 15.40
N ASN A 124 14.29 -5.75 15.94
CA ASN A 124 14.92 -4.60 15.30
C ASN A 124 15.72 -5.09 14.08
N ALA A 125 15.42 -4.53 12.92
CA ALA A 125 16.06 -4.92 11.67
C ALA A 125 17.36 -4.14 11.44
N LEU A 126 18.32 -4.75 10.72
CA LEU A 126 19.54 -4.08 10.26
C LEU A 126 19.18 -2.74 9.59
N ALA A 127 19.68 -1.63 10.13
CA ALA A 127 19.23 -0.28 9.76
C ALA A 127 19.65 0.12 8.33
N THR A 128 20.87 -0.29 7.93
CA THR A 128 21.42 -0.03 6.60
C THR A 128 21.94 -1.30 6.00
N PRO A 129 21.81 -1.50 4.67
CA PRO A 129 22.41 -2.66 4.01
C PRO A 129 23.93 -2.72 4.25
N PHE A 130 24.41 -3.91 4.58
CA PHE A 130 25.85 -4.20 4.73
C PHE A 130 26.35 -4.99 3.52
N THR A 131 27.43 -4.54 2.88
CA THR A 131 27.92 -5.13 1.64
C THR A 131 29.34 -5.64 1.81
N VAL A 132 29.58 -6.88 1.36
CA VAL A 132 30.88 -7.51 1.25
C VAL A 132 31.26 -7.63 -0.23
N VAL A 133 32.43 -7.15 -0.59
CA VAL A 133 32.98 -7.27 -1.95
C VAL A 133 34.27 -8.04 -1.86
N PHE A 134 34.42 -9.08 -2.68
CA PHE A 134 35.66 -9.87 -2.84
C PHE A 134 35.79 -10.34 -4.28
N SER A 135 36.97 -10.78 -4.69
CA SER A 135 37.24 -11.34 -6.02
C SER A 135 37.90 -12.70 -5.94
N THR A 136 37.47 -13.62 -6.80
CA THR A 136 38.17 -14.90 -7.03
C THR A 136 39.46 -14.73 -7.87
N GLY A 137 39.62 -13.56 -8.51
CA GLY A 137 40.80 -13.17 -9.25
C GLY A 137 41.74 -12.23 -8.47
N SER A 138 42.80 -11.78 -9.13
CA SER A 138 43.79 -10.84 -8.58
C SER A 138 43.31 -9.39 -8.54
N GLU A 139 42.23 -9.06 -9.23
CA GLU A 139 41.69 -7.70 -9.36
C GLU A 139 40.25 -7.63 -8.85
N ILE A 140 39.86 -6.47 -8.39
CA ILE A 140 38.49 -6.16 -7.96
C ILE A 140 37.93 -5.06 -8.83
N ASP A 141 36.76 -5.32 -9.40
CA ASP A 141 35.97 -4.28 -10.06
C ASP A 141 35.53 -3.23 -9.02
N SER A 142 35.79 -1.96 -9.30
CA SER A 142 35.64 -0.90 -8.30
C SER A 142 34.56 0.15 -8.62
N LEU A 143 33.89 0.03 -9.79
CA LEU A 143 32.87 1.00 -10.15
C LEU A 143 31.66 0.91 -9.23
N THR A 144 31.05 2.05 -9.00
CA THR A 144 29.96 2.19 -8.04
C THR A 144 28.89 3.09 -8.61
N ILE A 145 27.64 2.72 -8.39
CA ILE A 145 26.49 3.59 -8.61
C ILE A 145 25.69 3.73 -7.32
N ALA A 146 24.95 4.83 -7.21
CA ALA A 146 24.05 5.07 -6.10
C ALA A 146 22.77 5.74 -6.60
N GLY A 147 21.75 5.67 -5.79
CA GLY A 147 20.49 6.29 -6.17
C GLY A 147 19.39 6.06 -5.16
N ARG A 148 18.18 6.33 -5.61
CA ARG A 148 16.98 6.17 -4.80
C ARG A 148 15.85 5.54 -5.61
N ILE A 149 15.12 4.64 -4.97
CA ILE A 149 13.92 4.02 -5.50
C ILE A 149 12.72 4.47 -4.67
N LEU A 150 11.59 4.73 -5.30
CA LEU A 150 10.39 5.16 -4.61
C LEU A 150 9.84 4.04 -3.72
N VAL A 151 9.74 4.32 -2.41
CA VAL A 151 9.14 3.43 -1.42
C VAL A 151 7.84 4.05 -0.93
N ASN A 152 6.74 3.32 -1.03
CA ASN A 152 5.44 3.75 -0.55
C ASN A 152 5.09 3.12 0.82
N ASP A 153 4.05 3.65 1.49
CA ASP A 153 3.62 3.18 2.81
C ASP A 153 3.23 1.70 2.85
N THR A 154 2.77 1.16 1.73
CA THR A 154 2.39 -0.26 1.65
C THR A 154 3.64 -1.15 1.73
N LEU A 155 4.71 -0.77 1.04
CA LEU A 155 5.99 -1.48 1.10
C LEU A 155 6.61 -1.37 2.49
N ILE A 156 6.60 -0.19 3.09
CA ILE A 156 7.10 0.03 4.47
C ILE A 156 6.33 -0.86 5.46
N ARG A 157 4.99 -0.83 5.43
CA ARG A 157 4.15 -1.64 6.34
C ARG A 157 4.35 -3.13 6.19
N LYS A 158 4.64 -3.61 4.97
CA LYS A 158 4.90 -5.02 4.70
C LYS A 158 6.37 -5.40 4.91
N SER A 159 7.22 -4.45 5.28
CA SER A 159 8.69 -4.62 5.36
C SER A 159 9.29 -5.16 4.04
N LEU A 160 8.71 -4.76 2.92
CA LEU A 160 9.17 -5.11 1.58
C LEU A 160 10.04 -3.96 1.04
N PHE A 161 11.33 -4.19 0.98
CA PHE A 161 12.28 -3.21 0.43
C PHE A 161 12.60 -3.56 -1.01
N PRO A 162 12.53 -2.59 -1.94
CA PRO A 162 12.80 -2.85 -3.33
C PRO A 162 14.27 -3.18 -3.58
N SER A 163 14.51 -3.92 -4.65
CA SER A 163 15.83 -4.22 -5.19
C SER A 163 16.07 -3.40 -6.45
N VAL A 164 17.33 -3.11 -6.73
CA VAL A 164 17.77 -2.49 -7.99
C VAL A 164 18.68 -3.46 -8.71
N GLY A 165 18.27 -3.84 -9.92
CA GLY A 165 19.00 -4.76 -10.78
C GLY A 165 19.59 -4.05 -12.01
N LEU A 166 20.83 -4.43 -12.37
CA LEU A 166 21.50 -4.03 -13.58
C LEU A 166 21.53 -5.21 -14.56
N PHE A 167 20.84 -5.06 -15.66
CA PHE A 167 20.82 -6.05 -16.75
C PHE A 167 21.83 -5.63 -17.81
N LEU A 168 22.85 -6.46 -18.04
CA LEU A 168 23.87 -6.20 -19.05
C LEU A 168 23.20 -6.14 -20.43
N MET A 169 23.41 -5.05 -21.16
CA MET A 169 22.87 -4.83 -22.49
C MET A 169 23.97 -4.95 -23.53
N GLY A 170 23.64 -5.57 -24.65
CA GLY A 170 24.56 -5.73 -25.77
C GLY A 170 23.85 -6.30 -26.99
N PRO A 171 24.53 -6.37 -28.15
CA PRO A 171 23.93 -6.81 -29.43
C PRO A 171 23.26 -8.18 -29.36
N GLU A 172 23.80 -9.07 -28.52
CA GLU A 172 23.23 -10.41 -28.31
C GLU A 172 21.87 -10.36 -27.59
N ARG A 173 21.68 -9.41 -26.66
CA ARG A 173 20.46 -9.28 -25.84
C ARG A 173 19.37 -8.48 -26.55
N GLU A 174 19.75 -7.57 -27.43
CA GLU A 174 18.84 -6.78 -28.26
C GLU A 174 18.46 -7.49 -29.57
N GLY A 175 19.19 -8.54 -29.95
CA GLY A 175 19.05 -9.20 -31.22
C GLY A 175 18.03 -10.35 -31.25
N ARG A 176 17.61 -10.71 -32.48
CA ARG A 176 16.67 -11.79 -32.77
C ARG A 176 17.08 -13.16 -32.17
N LYS A 177 18.38 -13.45 -32.10
CA LYS A 177 18.92 -14.68 -31.50
C LYS A 177 18.59 -14.83 -30.02
N TYR A 178 18.61 -13.72 -29.25
CA TYR A 178 18.21 -13.74 -27.85
C TYR A 178 16.72 -14.10 -27.70
N LEU A 179 15.86 -13.52 -28.52
CA LEU A 179 14.42 -13.83 -28.50
C LEU A 179 14.13 -15.27 -28.92
N GLU A 180 14.91 -15.84 -29.85
CA GLU A 180 14.78 -17.24 -30.29
C GLU A 180 15.13 -18.24 -29.19
N LYS A 181 16.06 -17.91 -28.26
CA LYS A 181 16.40 -18.73 -27.09
C LYS A 181 15.17 -19.06 -26.22
N TYR A 182 14.19 -18.18 -26.18
CA TYR A 182 12.97 -18.31 -25.35
C TYR A 182 11.74 -18.74 -26.15
N ARG A 183 11.94 -19.22 -27.37
CA ARG A 183 10.86 -19.81 -28.16
C ARG A 183 10.58 -21.23 -27.65
N ASP A 184 9.34 -21.50 -27.30
CA ASP A 184 8.90 -22.84 -26.94
C ASP A 184 9.14 -23.80 -28.09
N SER A 185 9.86 -24.90 -27.83
CA SER A 185 10.29 -25.85 -28.86
C SER A 185 9.13 -26.66 -29.44
N ALA A 186 8.03 -26.83 -28.70
CA ALA A 186 6.87 -27.62 -29.13
C ALA A 186 5.84 -26.77 -29.86
N THR A 187 5.56 -25.56 -29.35
CA THR A 187 4.52 -24.69 -29.90
C THR A 187 5.04 -23.63 -30.85
N HIS A 188 6.35 -23.47 -30.94
CA HIS A 188 7.05 -22.40 -31.69
C HIS A 188 6.61 -20.97 -31.31
N LYS A 189 5.88 -20.81 -30.20
CA LYS A 189 5.47 -19.49 -29.67
C LYS A 189 6.60 -18.90 -28.84
N LEU A 190 6.81 -17.59 -28.95
CA LEU A 190 7.67 -16.86 -28.04
C LEU A 190 7.03 -16.84 -26.66
N ASP A 191 7.87 -17.00 -25.64
CA ASP A 191 7.45 -16.74 -24.26
C ASP A 191 6.88 -15.33 -24.15
N THR A 192 5.74 -15.20 -23.49
CA THR A 192 5.04 -13.91 -23.28
C THR A 192 5.68 -13.05 -22.19
N LEU A 193 6.62 -13.60 -21.40
CA LEU A 193 7.30 -12.82 -20.38
C LEU A 193 8.19 -11.72 -20.98
N PRO A 194 8.22 -10.54 -20.35
CA PRO A 194 9.16 -9.49 -20.72
C PRO A 194 10.61 -9.99 -20.73
N MET A 195 11.41 -9.49 -21.66
CA MET A 195 12.80 -9.91 -21.82
C MET A 195 13.60 -9.82 -20.50
N LEU A 196 13.37 -8.76 -19.70
CA LEU A 196 14.05 -8.54 -18.42
C LEU A 196 13.61 -9.52 -17.32
N ALA A 197 12.47 -10.20 -17.47
CA ALA A 197 11.96 -11.21 -16.53
C ALA A 197 12.55 -12.62 -16.78
N LYS A 198 13.18 -12.86 -17.94
CA LYS A 198 13.68 -14.18 -18.34
C LYS A 198 14.96 -14.59 -17.65
N GLU A 199 15.78 -13.62 -17.27
CA GLU A 199 17.07 -13.84 -16.61
C GLU A 199 17.20 -12.94 -15.38
N PRO A 200 17.97 -13.36 -14.36
CA PRO A 200 18.27 -12.47 -13.25
C PRO A 200 19.16 -11.30 -13.72
N PRO A 201 19.13 -10.15 -13.04
CA PRO A 201 20.09 -9.08 -13.27
C PRO A 201 21.51 -9.56 -12.98
N LEU A 202 22.50 -9.04 -13.71
CA LEU A 202 23.91 -9.36 -13.48
C LEU A 202 24.38 -8.81 -12.12
N PHE A 203 23.97 -7.59 -11.79
CA PHE A 203 24.22 -6.99 -10.48
C PHE A 203 22.90 -6.61 -9.84
N ILE A 204 22.78 -6.86 -8.53
CA ILE A 204 21.59 -6.56 -7.76
C ILE A 204 21.96 -6.08 -6.35
N THR A 205 21.24 -5.10 -5.85
CA THR A 205 21.29 -4.69 -4.45
C THR A 205 19.90 -4.38 -3.93
N ARG A 206 19.75 -4.33 -2.62
CA ARG A 206 18.51 -3.96 -1.96
C ARG A 206 18.62 -2.53 -1.42
N ALA A 207 17.55 -1.76 -1.56
CA ALA A 207 17.45 -0.43 -0.98
C ALA A 207 17.18 -0.50 0.53
N ASP A 208 17.48 0.59 1.23
CA ASP A 208 17.10 0.79 2.64
C ASP A 208 15.60 1.16 2.79
N SER A 209 15.18 1.43 4.02
CA SER A 209 13.78 1.75 4.36
C SER A 209 13.28 3.07 3.76
N VAL A 210 14.16 3.96 3.34
CA VAL A 210 13.81 5.23 2.68
C VAL A 210 14.05 5.18 1.16
N GLY A 211 14.50 4.03 0.65
CA GLY A 211 14.69 3.77 -0.76
C GLY A 211 16.10 4.05 -1.30
N ASN A 212 17.07 4.44 -0.48
CA ASN A 212 18.44 4.65 -0.96
C ASN A 212 19.13 3.32 -1.23
N PHE A 213 19.92 3.25 -2.29
CA PHE A 213 20.71 2.08 -2.63
C PHE A 213 22.11 2.48 -3.09
N LYS A 214 23.03 1.53 -2.96
CA LYS A 214 24.40 1.61 -3.48
C LYS A 214 24.80 0.25 -4.02
N LEU A 215 25.30 0.20 -5.23
CA LEU A 215 25.90 -0.96 -5.88
C LEU A 215 27.38 -0.69 -6.08
N THR A 216 28.20 -1.62 -5.67
CA THR A 216 29.69 -1.58 -5.77
C THR A 216 30.20 -2.85 -6.42
N GLY A 217 31.46 -2.86 -6.84
CA GLY A 217 32.04 -4.03 -7.48
C GLY A 217 31.56 -4.23 -8.92
N LEU A 218 31.31 -3.14 -9.63
CA LEU A 218 30.73 -3.17 -10.96
C LEU A 218 31.80 -3.09 -12.05
N LYS A 219 31.58 -3.85 -13.14
CA LYS A 219 32.35 -3.79 -14.36
C LYS A 219 31.89 -2.66 -15.29
N PRO A 220 32.79 -2.05 -16.06
CA PRO A 220 32.38 -1.16 -17.15
C PRO A 220 31.43 -1.87 -18.12
N GLY A 221 30.44 -1.13 -18.64
CA GLY A 221 29.49 -1.71 -19.57
C GLY A 221 28.24 -0.87 -19.76
N ARG A 222 27.34 -1.33 -20.63
CA ARG A 222 26.01 -0.74 -20.83
C ARG A 222 24.99 -1.59 -20.10
N TYR A 223 24.23 -0.96 -19.20
CA TYR A 223 23.27 -1.64 -18.35
C TYR A 223 21.90 -1.01 -18.44
N ARG A 224 20.87 -1.83 -18.46
CA ARG A 224 19.50 -1.41 -18.19
C ARG A 224 19.26 -1.48 -16.69
N VAL A 225 18.81 -0.39 -16.11
CA VAL A 225 18.59 -0.28 -14.67
C VAL A 225 17.11 -0.41 -14.37
N VAL A 226 16.75 -1.39 -13.54
CA VAL A 226 15.37 -1.69 -13.16
C VAL A 226 15.28 -1.82 -11.66
N GLY A 227 14.34 -1.08 -11.06
CA GLY A 227 13.94 -1.30 -9.67
C GLY A 227 12.75 -2.27 -9.62
N PHE A 228 12.69 -3.15 -8.63
CA PHE A 228 11.56 -4.05 -8.44
C PHE A 228 11.46 -4.55 -7.00
N VAL A 229 10.27 -5.02 -6.60
CA VAL A 229 10.02 -5.55 -5.26
C VAL A 229 10.16 -7.06 -5.26
N ASP A 230 11.36 -7.56 -5.04
CA ASP A 230 11.66 -8.99 -4.93
C ASP A 230 11.13 -9.54 -3.58
N ALA A 231 9.83 -9.86 -3.55
CA ALA A 231 9.15 -10.27 -2.32
C ALA A 231 9.51 -11.70 -1.88
N ASN A 232 9.81 -12.60 -2.82
CA ASN A 232 10.15 -14.00 -2.56
C ASN A 232 11.66 -14.26 -2.45
N GLY A 233 12.50 -13.25 -2.73
CA GLY A 233 13.95 -13.31 -2.64
C GLY A 233 14.62 -14.18 -3.72
N ASN A 234 13.97 -14.36 -4.88
CA ASN A 234 14.52 -15.16 -5.97
C ASN A 234 15.49 -14.38 -6.88
N GLN A 235 15.61 -13.05 -6.66
CA GLN A 235 16.45 -12.12 -7.41
C GLN A 235 16.08 -12.02 -8.91
N ARG A 236 14.84 -12.30 -9.23
CA ARG A 236 14.27 -12.20 -10.57
C ARG A 236 13.11 -11.24 -10.57
N LEU A 237 12.92 -10.56 -11.68
CA LEU A 237 11.77 -9.70 -11.90
C LEU A 237 10.57 -10.56 -12.30
N GLU A 238 9.48 -10.45 -11.54
CA GLU A 238 8.20 -11.14 -11.78
C GLU A 238 7.07 -10.11 -12.01
N PRO A 239 6.92 -9.59 -13.24
CA PRO A 239 6.04 -8.45 -13.52
C PRO A 239 4.56 -8.66 -13.17
N ALA A 240 4.11 -9.91 -13.13
CA ALA A 240 2.71 -10.25 -12.82
C ALA A 240 2.35 -10.04 -11.34
N VAL A 241 3.34 -10.00 -10.44
CA VAL A 241 3.11 -9.96 -8.98
C VAL A 241 3.97 -8.92 -8.26
N GLU A 242 4.94 -8.32 -8.95
CA GLU A 242 5.91 -7.41 -8.38
C GLU A 242 5.79 -6.01 -8.96
N LEU A 243 5.85 -5.00 -8.09
CA LEU A 243 6.03 -3.63 -8.56
C LEU A 243 7.41 -3.50 -9.19
N ALA A 244 7.48 -2.80 -10.32
CA ALA A 244 8.74 -2.53 -10.99
C ALA A 244 8.80 -1.12 -11.58
N GLY A 245 9.99 -0.70 -11.97
CA GLY A 245 10.20 0.56 -12.68
C GLY A 245 11.52 0.56 -13.42
N VAL A 246 11.56 1.22 -14.55
CA VAL A 246 12.73 1.33 -15.41
C VAL A 246 13.30 2.74 -15.29
N TRP A 247 14.62 2.86 -15.18
CA TRP A 247 15.27 4.16 -15.19
C TRP A 247 15.10 4.89 -16.53
N THR A 248 15.39 6.18 -16.57
CA THR A 248 15.12 7.07 -17.71
C THR A 248 15.91 6.74 -18.99
N GLN A 249 16.99 5.97 -18.88
CA GLN A 249 17.87 5.59 -19.99
C GLN A 249 18.70 4.36 -19.61
N ASP A 250 19.40 3.76 -20.58
CA ASP A 250 20.45 2.78 -20.28
C ASP A 250 21.67 3.48 -19.67
N LEU A 251 22.24 2.87 -18.63
CA LEU A 251 23.45 3.34 -17.97
C LEU A 251 24.67 2.90 -18.77
N VAL A 252 25.46 3.84 -19.24
CA VAL A 252 26.82 3.57 -19.71
C VAL A 252 27.76 3.78 -18.55
N LEU A 253 28.24 2.69 -17.98
CA LEU A 253 29.05 2.69 -16.76
C LEU A 253 30.53 2.63 -17.08
N ASP A 254 31.24 3.65 -16.65
CA ASP A 254 32.69 3.76 -16.73
C ASP A 254 33.25 4.58 -15.55
N SER A 255 34.56 4.86 -15.55
CA SER A 255 35.21 5.62 -14.48
C SER A 255 34.77 7.09 -14.39
N THR A 256 34.08 7.61 -15.39
CA THR A 256 33.59 9.00 -15.45
C THR A 256 32.13 9.13 -14.99
N THR A 257 31.42 8.02 -14.83
CA THR A 257 29.99 7.99 -14.48
C THR A 257 29.76 8.56 -13.09
N LYS A 258 28.93 9.59 -13.01
CA LYS A 258 28.52 10.27 -11.76
C LYS A 258 27.01 10.35 -11.58
N ASP A 259 26.26 9.59 -12.36
CA ASP A 259 24.81 9.62 -12.35
C ASP A 259 24.24 9.12 -11.02
N THR A 260 23.29 9.89 -10.49
CA THR A 260 22.44 9.43 -9.39
C THR A 260 21.15 8.87 -10.00
N ILE A 261 20.85 7.63 -9.71
CA ILE A 261 19.74 6.90 -10.31
C ILE A 261 18.49 7.05 -9.47
N TRP A 262 17.38 7.43 -10.10
CA TRP A 262 16.09 7.62 -9.44
C TRP A 262 15.03 6.81 -10.16
N ILE A 263 14.36 5.89 -9.45
CA ILE A 263 13.42 4.94 -10.07
C ILE A 263 12.08 4.99 -9.32
N PRO A 264 10.99 5.43 -9.97
CA PRO A 264 9.63 5.20 -9.47
C PRO A 264 9.21 3.76 -9.73
N LEU A 265 8.23 3.25 -8.97
CA LEU A 265 7.68 1.91 -9.13
C LEU A 265 6.21 1.97 -9.51
N ALA A 266 5.78 1.07 -10.38
CA ALA A 266 4.39 0.85 -10.76
C ALA A 266 4.06 -0.65 -10.86
N ASP A 267 2.78 -0.96 -10.91
CA ASP A 267 2.26 -2.29 -11.20
C ASP A 267 2.30 -2.53 -12.72
N HIS A 268 2.99 -3.57 -13.13
CA HIS A 268 3.13 -4.00 -14.53
C HIS A 268 2.35 -5.28 -14.85
N ASP A 269 1.55 -5.77 -13.92
CA ASP A 269 0.67 -6.89 -14.18
C ASP A 269 -0.35 -6.53 -15.28
N THR A 270 -0.30 -7.25 -16.39
CA THR A 270 -1.20 -7.08 -17.53
C THR A 270 -2.35 -8.10 -17.54
N SER A 271 -2.44 -8.97 -16.53
CA SER A 271 -3.51 -9.94 -16.45
C SER A 271 -4.88 -9.28 -16.35
N HIS A 272 -5.89 -9.90 -16.94
CA HIS A 272 -7.25 -9.42 -16.86
C HIS A 272 -7.81 -9.46 -15.44
N LEU A 273 -8.80 -8.61 -15.17
CA LEU A 273 -9.63 -8.72 -13.98
C LEU A 273 -10.50 -9.98 -14.12
N GLU A 274 -10.66 -10.78 -13.08
CA GLU A 274 -11.47 -11.98 -13.10
C GLU A 274 -12.55 -11.94 -12.02
N LEU A 275 -13.70 -12.54 -12.32
CA LEU A 275 -14.73 -12.85 -11.34
C LEU A 275 -14.38 -14.19 -10.67
N GLU A 276 -13.94 -14.15 -9.42
CA GLU A 276 -13.41 -15.30 -8.71
C GLU A 276 -14.51 -16.16 -8.06
N SER A 277 -15.45 -15.49 -7.40
CA SER A 277 -16.53 -16.19 -6.69
C SER A 277 -17.72 -15.27 -6.42
N VAL A 278 -18.80 -15.89 -5.92
CA VAL A 278 -20.03 -15.20 -5.54
C VAL A 278 -20.45 -15.68 -4.15
N ASN A 279 -20.80 -14.74 -3.29
CA ASN A 279 -21.34 -14.98 -1.95
C ASN A 279 -22.77 -14.42 -1.83
N GLN A 280 -23.54 -14.95 -0.89
CA GLN A 280 -24.86 -14.44 -0.54
C GLN A 280 -24.88 -14.01 0.93
N PRO A 281 -24.60 -12.76 1.26
CA PRO A 281 -24.64 -12.28 2.64
C PRO A 281 -26.06 -12.24 3.22
N TYR A 282 -27.08 -11.89 2.41
CA TYR A 282 -28.48 -11.77 2.81
C TYR A 282 -29.44 -12.37 1.77
N ALA A 283 -30.71 -12.51 2.12
CA ALA A 283 -31.75 -13.12 1.30
C ALA A 283 -31.91 -12.55 -0.11
N ASN A 284 -31.49 -11.31 -0.34
CA ASN A 284 -31.67 -10.58 -1.59
C ASN A 284 -30.39 -9.86 -2.08
N VAL A 285 -29.23 -10.22 -1.52
CA VAL A 285 -27.95 -9.59 -1.87
C VAL A 285 -26.97 -10.65 -2.37
N VAL A 286 -26.37 -10.38 -3.51
CA VAL A 286 -25.20 -11.06 -4.05
C VAL A 286 -23.98 -10.18 -3.78
N GLU A 287 -22.90 -10.76 -3.30
CA GLU A 287 -21.58 -10.17 -3.23
C GLU A 287 -20.69 -10.89 -4.24
N ALA A 288 -20.30 -10.22 -5.31
CA ALA A 288 -19.32 -10.75 -6.25
C ALA A 288 -17.90 -10.46 -5.76
N VAL A 289 -17.02 -11.45 -5.86
CA VAL A 289 -15.61 -11.33 -5.47
C VAL A 289 -14.76 -11.31 -6.74
N PHE A 290 -14.07 -10.21 -6.95
CA PHE A 290 -13.12 -10.07 -8.05
C PHE A 290 -11.69 -10.26 -7.55
N THR A 291 -10.79 -10.69 -8.43
CA THR A 291 -9.37 -10.86 -8.12
C THR A 291 -8.68 -9.58 -7.65
N ARG A 292 -9.23 -8.40 -8.02
CA ARG A 292 -8.71 -7.06 -7.68
C ARG A 292 -9.82 -6.06 -7.38
N PRO A 293 -9.50 -4.90 -6.77
CA PRO A 293 -10.44 -3.80 -6.60
C PRO A 293 -11.05 -3.35 -7.92
N VAL A 294 -12.36 -3.32 -7.98
CA VAL A 294 -13.11 -2.86 -9.15
C VAL A 294 -13.14 -1.33 -9.17
N TYR A 295 -12.87 -0.75 -10.33
CA TYR A 295 -13.10 0.67 -10.59
C TYR A 295 -14.60 0.92 -10.72
N PHE A 296 -15.18 1.51 -9.69
CA PHE A 296 -16.62 1.72 -9.58
C PHE A 296 -17.01 3.02 -10.27
N ASP A 297 -17.34 2.94 -11.55
CA ASP A 297 -17.85 4.03 -12.37
C ASP A 297 -19.34 3.84 -12.73
N SER A 298 -19.90 4.78 -13.48
CA SER A 298 -21.30 4.70 -13.93
C SER A 298 -21.58 3.50 -14.81
N ALA A 299 -20.60 3.03 -15.57
CA ALA A 299 -20.73 1.87 -16.43
C ALA A 299 -20.79 0.56 -15.62
N PHE A 300 -19.96 0.43 -14.57
CA PHE A 300 -20.01 -0.71 -13.67
C PHE A 300 -21.28 -0.68 -12.80
N ALA A 301 -21.69 0.49 -12.34
CA ALA A 301 -22.89 0.70 -11.52
C ALA A 301 -24.21 0.52 -12.28
N ASP A 302 -24.17 0.42 -13.60
CA ASP A 302 -25.36 0.15 -14.41
C ASP A 302 -25.95 -1.21 -14.04
N THR A 303 -27.21 -1.20 -13.63
CA THR A 303 -27.91 -2.41 -13.20
C THR A 303 -28.07 -3.47 -14.30
N SER A 304 -27.91 -3.09 -15.58
CA SER A 304 -27.91 -4.03 -16.72
C SER A 304 -26.55 -4.68 -16.99
N ASN A 305 -25.49 -4.21 -16.32
CA ASN A 305 -24.14 -4.71 -16.53
C ASN A 305 -23.93 -6.12 -15.98
N CYS A 306 -24.42 -6.39 -14.76
CA CYS A 306 -24.33 -7.73 -14.15
C CYS A 306 -25.72 -8.29 -13.89
N SER A 307 -25.86 -9.61 -14.00
CA SER A 307 -27.16 -10.27 -13.93
C SER A 307 -27.06 -11.71 -13.42
N LEU A 308 -28.19 -12.24 -12.97
CA LEU A 308 -28.40 -13.66 -12.70
C LEU A 308 -29.21 -14.28 -13.85
N LYS A 309 -28.72 -15.38 -14.40
CA LYS A 309 -29.46 -16.18 -15.37
C LYS A 309 -30.01 -17.43 -14.69
N SER A 310 -31.33 -17.62 -14.73
CA SER A 310 -31.94 -18.84 -14.18
C SER A 310 -31.72 -20.06 -15.10
N PRO A 311 -31.97 -21.30 -14.63
CA PRO A 311 -31.88 -22.50 -15.46
C PRO A 311 -32.79 -22.44 -16.69
N GLU A 312 -33.96 -21.78 -16.57
CA GLU A 312 -34.91 -21.61 -17.67
C GLU A 312 -34.50 -20.48 -18.64
N GLY A 313 -33.34 -19.86 -18.43
CA GLY A 313 -32.81 -18.80 -19.27
C GLY A 313 -33.32 -17.39 -18.95
N LYS A 314 -34.12 -17.21 -17.90
CA LYS A 314 -34.62 -15.87 -17.48
C LYS A 314 -33.51 -15.07 -16.86
N MET A 315 -33.36 -13.81 -17.34
CA MET A 315 -32.40 -12.85 -16.79
C MET A 315 -33.03 -12.03 -15.66
N LEU A 316 -32.32 -11.94 -14.53
CA LEU A 316 -32.69 -11.13 -13.38
C LEU A 316 -31.60 -10.06 -13.18
N PHE A 317 -32.03 -8.81 -13.11
CA PHE A 317 -31.13 -7.68 -12.91
C PHE A 317 -31.24 -7.14 -11.49
N PRO A 318 -30.14 -6.67 -10.88
CA PRO A 318 -30.19 -6.04 -9.58
C PRO A 318 -30.94 -4.71 -9.64
N LYS A 319 -31.60 -4.34 -8.55
CA LYS A 319 -32.18 -3.00 -8.38
C LYS A 319 -31.12 -1.97 -8.06
N TYR A 320 -30.09 -2.36 -7.30
CA TYR A 320 -28.96 -1.53 -6.90
C TYR A 320 -27.65 -2.29 -7.02
N VAL A 321 -26.60 -1.56 -7.40
CA VAL A 321 -25.19 -2.00 -7.39
C VAL A 321 -24.40 -1.02 -6.55
N TYR A 322 -23.60 -1.51 -5.60
CA TYR A 322 -22.80 -0.66 -4.71
C TYR A 322 -21.56 -1.38 -4.20
N LEU A 323 -20.56 -0.63 -3.76
CA LEU A 323 -19.37 -1.23 -3.13
C LEU A 323 -19.69 -1.62 -1.69
N GLY A 324 -19.52 -2.90 -1.36
CA GLY A 324 -19.65 -3.44 -0.02
C GLY A 324 -18.45 -3.08 0.89
N ALA A 325 -18.08 -4.00 1.76
CA ALA A 325 -16.99 -3.81 2.73
C ALA A 325 -15.59 -3.65 2.09
N GLY A 326 -15.38 -4.15 0.86
CA GLY A 326 -14.12 -4.06 0.13
C GLY A 326 -14.33 -3.61 -1.31
N SER A 327 -13.35 -2.91 -1.87
CA SER A 327 -13.40 -2.42 -3.25
C SER A 327 -13.38 -3.52 -4.32
N ASN A 328 -12.97 -4.75 -3.95
CA ASN A 328 -13.06 -5.93 -4.82
C ASN A 328 -14.31 -6.78 -4.56
N ARG A 329 -15.26 -6.30 -3.73
CA ARG A 329 -16.47 -7.02 -3.31
C ARG A 329 -17.72 -6.17 -3.52
N PRO A 330 -18.08 -5.81 -4.77
CA PRO A 330 -19.32 -5.12 -5.07
C PRO A 330 -20.53 -6.00 -4.71
N GLN A 331 -21.60 -5.33 -4.25
CA GLN A 331 -22.84 -5.96 -3.86
C GLN A 331 -23.97 -5.58 -4.81
N PHE A 332 -24.82 -6.55 -5.08
CA PHE A 332 -25.93 -6.48 -6.02
C PHE A 332 -27.23 -6.83 -5.28
N TYR A 333 -28.11 -5.86 -5.16
CA TYR A 333 -29.38 -5.99 -4.46
C TYR A 333 -30.49 -6.33 -5.44
N PHE A 334 -31.18 -7.45 -5.21
CA PHE A 334 -32.30 -7.91 -6.05
C PHE A 334 -33.65 -7.67 -5.36
N SER A 335 -34.63 -7.15 -6.11
CA SER A 335 -35.99 -6.97 -5.61
C SER A 335 -36.98 -7.17 -6.78
N PRO A 336 -37.81 -8.22 -6.73
CA PRO A 336 -37.91 -9.25 -5.68
C PRO A 336 -36.67 -10.13 -5.57
N ALA A 337 -36.52 -10.82 -4.43
CA ALA A 337 -35.43 -11.79 -4.24
C ALA A 337 -35.59 -12.96 -5.24
N PRO A 338 -34.50 -13.50 -5.77
CA PRO A 338 -34.51 -14.71 -6.60
C PRO A 338 -35.11 -15.94 -5.87
N LYS A 339 -35.55 -16.94 -6.63
CA LYS A 339 -36.08 -18.17 -6.07
C LYS A 339 -35.01 -18.94 -5.31
N LYS A 340 -35.37 -19.46 -4.13
CA LYS A 340 -34.53 -20.33 -3.31
C LYS A 340 -34.29 -21.68 -4.03
N GLU A 341 -33.23 -22.37 -3.63
CA GLU A 341 -32.87 -23.72 -4.13
C GLU A 341 -32.80 -23.76 -5.66
N THR A 342 -32.32 -22.68 -6.25
CA THR A 342 -32.18 -22.52 -7.69
C THR A 342 -30.75 -22.23 -8.04
N LEU A 343 -30.16 -23.01 -8.96
CA LEU A 343 -28.82 -22.75 -9.48
C LEU A 343 -28.89 -21.62 -10.48
N TYR A 344 -28.24 -20.53 -10.16
CA TYR A 344 -28.12 -19.35 -11.03
C TYR A 344 -26.71 -19.22 -11.56
N LYS A 345 -26.58 -18.60 -12.73
CA LYS A 345 -25.33 -18.14 -13.27
C LYS A 345 -25.25 -16.64 -13.10
N PHE A 346 -24.35 -16.17 -12.25
CA PHE A 346 -24.05 -14.75 -12.11
C PHE A 346 -22.97 -14.37 -13.12
N ALA A 347 -23.20 -13.32 -13.89
CA ALA A 347 -22.26 -12.84 -14.90
C ALA A 347 -22.25 -11.33 -14.99
N CYS A 348 -21.07 -10.77 -15.31
CA CYS A 348 -20.91 -9.36 -15.63
C CYS A 348 -20.42 -9.19 -17.07
N LYS A 349 -20.97 -8.20 -17.79
CA LYS A 349 -20.58 -7.90 -19.19
C LYS A 349 -19.23 -7.19 -19.24
N SER A 350 -18.99 -6.29 -18.28
CA SER A 350 -17.75 -5.51 -18.22
C SER A 350 -17.42 -5.14 -16.77
N ALA A 351 -16.15 -5.07 -16.49
CA ALA A 351 -15.57 -4.45 -15.31
C ALA A 351 -14.15 -3.99 -15.62
N LYS A 352 -13.65 -3.06 -14.85
CA LYS A 352 -12.26 -2.59 -14.91
C LYS A 352 -11.74 -2.43 -13.50
N ASP A 353 -10.45 -2.60 -13.31
CA ASP A 353 -9.78 -2.21 -12.07
C ASP A 353 -9.28 -0.76 -12.12
N SER A 354 -8.60 -0.31 -11.06
CA SER A 354 -8.03 1.04 -10.97
C SER A 354 -6.93 1.33 -11.99
N LEU A 355 -6.39 0.29 -12.63
CA LEU A 355 -5.41 0.39 -13.73
C LEU A 355 -6.07 0.23 -15.11
N PHE A 356 -7.41 0.24 -15.17
CA PHE A 356 -8.22 0.06 -16.38
C PHE A 356 -8.03 -1.29 -17.08
N ARG A 357 -7.52 -2.31 -16.39
CA ARG A 357 -7.49 -3.69 -16.89
C ARG A 357 -8.90 -4.23 -16.94
N THR A 358 -9.28 -4.77 -18.09
CA THR A 358 -10.66 -5.21 -18.36
C THR A 358 -10.94 -6.59 -17.79
N LEU A 359 -12.22 -6.86 -17.56
CA LEU A 359 -12.72 -8.19 -17.15
C LEU A 359 -12.40 -9.23 -18.24
N ASP A 360 -11.89 -10.38 -17.82
CA ASP A 360 -11.68 -11.54 -18.68
C ASP A 360 -13.03 -12.09 -19.16
N THR A 361 -13.20 -12.21 -20.46
CA THR A 361 -14.44 -12.70 -21.08
C THR A 361 -14.68 -14.20 -20.86
N LEU A 362 -13.64 -14.97 -20.49
CA LEU A 362 -13.74 -16.39 -20.18
C LEU A 362 -13.95 -16.64 -18.68
N ARG A 363 -13.70 -15.62 -17.83
CA ARG A 363 -13.81 -15.68 -16.37
C ARG A 363 -14.67 -14.54 -15.82
N ASN A 364 -15.79 -14.29 -16.50
CA ASN A 364 -16.75 -13.24 -16.16
C ASN A 364 -18.07 -13.79 -15.60
N GLU A 365 -18.18 -15.11 -15.42
CA GLU A 365 -19.37 -15.77 -14.88
C GLU A 365 -19.04 -16.84 -13.85
N VAL A 366 -19.95 -17.01 -12.87
CA VAL A 366 -19.87 -18.02 -11.81
C VAL A 366 -21.25 -18.66 -11.62
N GLU A 367 -21.30 -19.99 -11.57
CA GLU A 367 -22.49 -20.73 -11.17
C GLU A 367 -22.59 -20.81 -9.65
N TRP A 368 -23.79 -20.56 -9.15
CA TRP A 368 -24.01 -20.50 -7.72
C TRP A 368 -25.47 -20.77 -7.37
N GLU A 369 -25.72 -21.46 -6.24
CA GLU A 369 -27.05 -21.82 -5.79
C GLU A 369 -27.60 -20.77 -4.82
N TRP A 370 -28.81 -20.27 -5.12
CA TRP A 370 -29.51 -19.34 -4.23
C TRP A 370 -30.08 -20.08 -3.03
N THR A 371 -29.48 -19.86 -1.86
CA THR A 371 -29.86 -20.54 -0.62
C THR A 371 -30.82 -19.70 0.22
N GLU A 372 -31.44 -20.32 1.21
CA GLU A 372 -32.22 -19.59 2.19
C GLU A 372 -31.32 -18.81 3.14
N LYS A 373 -31.47 -17.49 3.14
CA LYS A 373 -30.77 -16.59 4.05
C LYS A 373 -31.78 -15.70 4.77
N LYS A 374 -31.38 -15.21 5.94
CA LYS A 374 -32.17 -14.19 6.67
C LYS A 374 -32.24 -12.89 5.86
N ALA A 375 -33.40 -12.25 5.90
CA ALA A 375 -33.53 -10.88 5.39
C ALA A 375 -32.62 -9.95 6.18
N ASP A 376 -32.03 -8.97 5.50
CA ASP A 376 -31.33 -7.88 6.18
C ASP A 376 -32.35 -6.93 6.82
N THR A 377 -32.54 -7.06 8.12
CA THR A 377 -33.50 -6.26 8.93
C THR A 377 -32.88 -5.06 9.61
N LEU A 378 -31.54 -4.93 9.55
CA LEU A 378 -30.84 -3.80 10.16
C LEU A 378 -31.10 -2.50 9.38
N ASP A 379 -31.17 -1.38 10.08
CA ASP A 379 -31.23 -0.07 9.43
C ASP A 379 -29.89 0.31 8.80
N PRO A 380 -29.89 1.08 7.70
CA PRO A 380 -28.66 1.61 7.15
C PRO A 380 -27.88 2.44 8.17
N ALA A 381 -26.61 2.16 8.31
CA ALA A 381 -25.70 2.86 9.21
C ALA A 381 -24.54 3.47 8.43
N VAL A 382 -24.01 4.59 8.91
CA VAL A 382 -22.79 5.20 8.34
C VAL A 382 -21.63 4.26 8.57
N ALA A 383 -21.03 3.79 7.48
CA ALA A 383 -19.91 2.85 7.49
C ALA A 383 -18.55 3.56 7.32
N LYS A 384 -18.52 4.65 6.53
CA LYS A 384 -17.29 5.38 6.22
C LYS A 384 -17.59 6.84 5.92
N THR A 385 -16.66 7.70 6.32
CA THR A 385 -16.65 9.13 5.97
C THR A 385 -15.27 9.55 5.52
N THR A 386 -15.14 10.67 4.82
CA THR A 386 -13.83 11.23 4.43
C THR A 386 -13.00 11.59 5.65
N ILE A 387 -13.66 12.11 6.68
CA ILE A 387 -12.99 12.60 7.88
C ILE A 387 -12.95 11.46 8.89
N ASN A 388 -11.73 11.05 9.22
CA ASN A 388 -11.49 9.98 10.17
C ASN A 388 -11.91 10.42 11.58
N SER A 389 -12.64 9.58 12.29
CA SER A 389 -13.07 9.81 13.67
C SER A 389 -11.90 10.06 14.66
N ARG A 390 -10.68 9.69 14.30
CA ARG A 390 -9.47 9.95 15.13
C ARG A 390 -8.87 11.33 14.93
N THR A 391 -9.04 11.94 13.79
CA THR A 391 -8.46 13.26 13.48
C THR A 391 -9.50 14.36 13.44
N SER A 392 -10.78 14.08 13.34
CA SER A 392 -11.95 14.97 13.31
C SER A 392 -11.72 16.42 12.79
N THR A 393 -10.65 16.66 12.05
CA THR A 393 -10.22 17.95 11.54
C THR A 393 -10.18 17.92 10.01
N ALA A 394 -10.88 18.85 9.37
CA ALA A 394 -10.96 19.00 7.93
C ALA A 394 -10.20 20.23 7.45
N PHE A 395 -9.64 20.13 6.24
CA PHE A 395 -9.10 21.28 5.53
C PHE A 395 -10.24 22.08 4.86
N PRO A 396 -10.01 23.37 4.57
CA PRO A 396 -11.00 24.18 3.87
C PRO A 396 -11.45 23.58 2.52
N THR A 397 -10.56 22.90 1.83
CA THR A 397 -10.82 22.30 0.51
C THR A 397 -11.24 20.83 0.54
N ASP A 398 -11.34 20.22 1.72
CA ASP A 398 -11.72 18.81 1.84
C ASP A 398 -13.15 18.56 1.34
N THR A 399 -13.29 17.55 0.49
CA THR A 399 -14.61 17.05 0.08
C THR A 399 -15.12 16.05 1.12
N VAL A 400 -16.28 16.32 1.68
CA VAL A 400 -16.90 15.45 2.68
C VAL A 400 -17.83 14.45 1.99
N PHE A 401 -17.53 13.16 2.12
CA PHE A 401 -18.46 12.10 1.73
C PHE A 401 -18.93 11.29 2.93
N ILE A 402 -20.12 10.72 2.78
CA ILE A 402 -20.75 9.82 3.75
C ILE A 402 -21.14 8.55 2.99
N ALA A 403 -20.63 7.42 3.41
CA ALA A 403 -20.97 6.12 2.86
C ALA A 403 -21.71 5.28 3.91
N TYR A 404 -22.84 4.72 3.51
CA TYR A 404 -23.61 3.79 4.31
C TYR A 404 -23.16 2.34 4.03
N ASN A 405 -23.48 1.43 4.94
CA ASN A 405 -23.20 0.01 4.76
C ASN A 405 -24.14 -0.69 3.76
N LYS A 406 -25.27 -0.05 3.42
CA LYS A 406 -26.27 -0.51 2.45
C LYS A 406 -27.11 0.66 1.93
N PRO A 407 -27.85 0.48 0.82
CA PRO A 407 -28.70 1.52 0.26
C PRO A 407 -29.76 2.02 1.26
N LEU A 408 -30.00 3.31 1.24
CA LEU A 408 -31.10 3.91 1.98
C LEU A 408 -32.43 3.55 1.33
N LYS A 409 -33.48 3.36 2.14
CA LYS A 409 -34.83 3.04 1.63
C LYS A 409 -35.34 4.19 0.76
N ASP A 410 -35.96 3.89 -0.39
CA ASP A 410 -36.48 4.89 -1.35
C ASP A 410 -37.54 5.85 -0.75
N SER A 411 -38.25 5.43 0.30
CA SER A 411 -39.26 6.22 1.00
C SER A 411 -38.67 7.37 1.81
N LEU A 412 -37.37 7.41 2.02
CA LEU A 412 -36.70 8.48 2.74
C LEU A 412 -36.20 9.52 1.74
N LYS A 413 -37.05 10.46 1.33
CA LYS A 413 -36.58 11.72 0.75
C LYS A 413 -35.80 12.43 1.84
N GLN A 414 -34.48 12.23 1.80
CA GLN A 414 -33.60 12.74 2.84
C GLN A 414 -33.19 14.15 2.53
N SER A 415 -33.38 15.01 3.51
CA SER A 415 -32.82 16.35 3.52
C SER A 415 -31.50 16.31 4.30
N PHE A 416 -30.46 16.92 3.77
CA PHE A 416 -29.19 17.05 4.47
C PHE A 416 -29.00 18.50 4.89
N TYR A 417 -28.44 18.68 6.08
CA TYR A 417 -28.19 19.98 6.68
C TYR A 417 -26.74 20.01 7.17
N VAL A 418 -26.13 21.17 7.04
CA VAL A 418 -24.82 21.48 7.64
C VAL A 418 -25.07 22.51 8.74
N VAL A 419 -24.54 22.23 9.92
CA VAL A 419 -24.49 23.19 11.03
C VAL A 419 -23.05 23.64 11.18
N ILE A 420 -22.80 24.90 10.92
CA ILE A 420 -21.50 25.54 11.10
C ILE A 420 -21.57 26.43 12.33
N ASN A 421 -20.87 26.05 13.40
CA ASN A 421 -20.96 26.67 14.72
C ASN A 421 -22.37 26.61 15.28
N LYS A 422 -23.22 27.57 14.94
CA LYS A 422 -24.64 27.65 15.37
C LYS A 422 -25.62 27.83 14.21
N ASP A 423 -25.11 28.13 13.02
CA ASP A 423 -25.92 28.41 11.85
C ASP A 423 -26.20 27.11 11.09
N THR A 424 -27.49 26.86 10.83
CA THR A 424 -27.94 25.67 10.09
C THR A 424 -28.38 26.07 8.70
N SER A 425 -27.82 25.41 7.69
CA SER A 425 -28.21 25.58 6.29
C SER A 425 -28.49 24.22 5.66
N LYS A 426 -29.48 24.20 4.74
CA LYS A 426 -29.74 23.06 3.89
C LYS A 426 -28.61 22.97 2.85
N VAL A 427 -28.07 21.79 2.65
CA VAL A 427 -27.00 21.57 1.66
C VAL A 427 -27.45 20.61 0.60
N THR A 428 -26.93 20.81 -0.59
CA THR A 428 -27.06 19.86 -1.69
C THR A 428 -26.07 18.71 -1.48
N VAL A 429 -26.56 17.49 -1.57
CA VAL A 429 -25.71 16.30 -1.63
C VAL A 429 -25.84 15.67 -3.00
N MET A 430 -24.69 15.28 -3.55
CA MET A 430 -24.65 14.49 -4.76
C MET A 430 -24.55 13.02 -4.36
N GLN A 431 -25.55 12.24 -4.76
CA GLN A 431 -25.50 10.80 -4.61
C GLN A 431 -24.64 10.21 -5.74
N THR A 432 -23.47 9.69 -5.40
CA THR A 432 -22.53 9.12 -6.39
C THR A 432 -22.78 7.64 -6.67
N ASP A 433 -23.36 6.95 -5.68
CA ASP A 433 -23.84 5.57 -5.79
C ASP A 433 -24.95 5.32 -4.74
N PRO A 434 -25.65 4.17 -4.74
CA PRO A 434 -26.76 3.91 -3.84
C PRO A 434 -26.47 4.07 -2.34
N ILE A 435 -25.21 4.02 -1.93
CA ILE A 435 -24.81 4.12 -0.53
C ILE A 435 -23.92 5.33 -0.22
N ARG A 436 -23.48 6.10 -1.23
CA ARG A 436 -22.50 7.18 -1.04
C ARG A 436 -23.05 8.52 -1.44
N PHE A 437 -22.88 9.47 -0.55
CA PHE A 437 -23.32 10.85 -0.68
C PHE A 437 -22.13 11.78 -0.49
N VAL A 438 -21.95 12.71 -1.42
CA VAL A 438 -20.94 13.77 -1.34
C VAL A 438 -21.65 15.07 -0.95
N VAL A 439 -21.24 15.67 0.14
CA VAL A 439 -21.74 16.97 0.58
C VAL A 439 -21.07 18.04 -0.28
N GLN A 440 -21.87 18.70 -1.12
CA GLN A 440 -21.41 19.81 -1.95
C GLN A 440 -21.39 21.08 -1.13
N ASN A 441 -20.20 21.69 -1.03
CA ASN A 441 -20.05 22.99 -0.42
C ASN A 441 -19.76 24.02 -1.53
N GLU A 442 -20.55 25.07 -1.60
CA GLU A 442 -20.40 26.12 -2.63
C GLU A 442 -19.15 26.98 -2.41
N SER A 443 -18.61 26.98 -1.21
CA SER A 443 -17.39 27.67 -0.82
C SER A 443 -16.52 26.76 0.05
N PRO A 444 -15.21 27.04 0.18
CA PRO A 444 -14.37 26.32 1.11
C PRO A 444 -14.95 26.32 2.53
N TRP A 445 -14.71 25.25 3.29
CA TRP A 445 -15.11 25.20 4.70
C TRP A 445 -14.46 26.36 5.46
N PRO A 446 -15.20 27.09 6.29
CA PRO A 446 -14.61 28.17 7.08
C PRO A 446 -13.58 27.58 8.05
N THR A 447 -12.53 28.31 8.31
CA THR A 447 -11.54 27.96 9.33
C THR A 447 -12.09 28.18 10.75
N ASP A 448 -11.50 27.52 11.75
CA ASP A 448 -11.86 27.66 13.17
C ASP A 448 -13.34 27.33 13.47
N ALA A 449 -13.94 26.44 12.68
CA ALA A 449 -15.36 26.13 12.79
C ALA A 449 -15.62 24.71 13.28
N LYS A 450 -16.71 24.53 14.02
CA LYS A 450 -17.30 23.22 14.32
C LYS A 450 -18.40 22.94 13.32
N VAL A 451 -18.25 21.85 12.57
CA VAL A 451 -19.18 21.46 11.52
C VAL A 451 -19.88 20.16 11.90
N LYS A 452 -21.21 20.14 11.76
CA LYS A 452 -22.02 18.92 11.89
C LYS A 452 -22.77 18.69 10.59
N ILE A 453 -22.80 17.46 10.14
CA ILE A 453 -23.66 17.02 9.05
C ILE A 453 -24.85 16.28 9.65
N LEU A 454 -26.05 16.75 9.36
CA LEU A 454 -27.29 16.18 9.83
C LEU A 454 -28.09 15.64 8.65
N MET A 455 -28.84 14.57 8.89
CA MET A 455 -29.84 14.04 7.98
C MET A 455 -31.21 14.25 8.61
N GLY A 456 -32.07 14.97 7.92
CA GLY A 456 -33.49 15.11 8.29
C GLY A 456 -34.27 13.87 7.85
N TYR A 457 -35.15 13.42 8.69
CA TYR A 457 -36.13 12.37 8.40
C TYR A 457 -37.46 12.70 9.00
N MET A 458 -38.53 12.26 8.32
CA MET A 458 -39.90 12.48 8.82
C MET A 458 -40.23 11.40 9.84
N ASP A 459 -40.46 11.80 11.07
CA ASP A 459 -40.97 10.93 12.14
C ASP A 459 -42.46 11.04 12.24
N THR A 460 -43.15 9.91 12.28
CA THR A 460 -44.61 9.86 12.32
C THR A 460 -45.04 9.37 13.69
N THR A 461 -45.59 10.24 14.47
CA THR A 461 -46.11 9.93 15.80
C THR A 461 -47.64 10.09 15.83
N LEU A 462 -48.30 9.27 16.64
CA LEU A 462 -49.71 9.43 16.91
C LEU A 462 -49.90 10.54 17.95
N ALA A 463 -50.69 11.54 17.62
CA ALA A 463 -51.10 12.58 18.57
C ALA A 463 -51.85 11.98 19.76
N ARG A 464 -51.94 12.73 20.83
CA ARG A 464 -52.83 12.39 21.96
C ARG A 464 -54.24 12.32 21.44
N ALA A 465 -55.01 11.28 21.82
CA ALA A 465 -56.39 11.14 21.41
C ALA A 465 -57.19 12.38 21.82
N ASP A 466 -58.05 12.85 20.90
CA ASP A 466 -59.01 13.90 21.17
C ASP A 466 -60.14 13.44 22.12
N SER A 467 -61.09 14.30 22.42
CA SER A 467 -62.26 14.00 23.27
C SER A 467 -63.14 12.86 22.70
N ASN A 468 -63.03 12.54 21.44
CA ASN A 468 -63.78 11.49 20.74
C ASN A 468 -62.93 10.20 20.56
N GLY A 469 -61.72 10.14 21.12
CA GLY A 469 -60.83 9.01 21.03
C GLY A 469 -60.07 8.88 19.68
N VAL A 470 -60.19 9.86 18.80
CA VAL A 470 -59.51 9.91 17.51
C VAL A 470 -58.09 10.43 17.72
N ARG A 471 -57.12 9.76 17.11
CA ARG A 471 -55.71 10.17 17.14
C ARG A 471 -55.27 10.62 15.76
N ASP A 472 -54.88 11.89 15.66
CA ASP A 472 -54.28 12.41 14.46
C ASP A 472 -52.83 11.95 14.34
N THR A 473 -52.36 11.86 13.11
CA THR A 473 -50.95 11.55 12.82
C THR A 473 -50.19 12.88 12.76
N VAL A 474 -49.24 13.05 13.66
CA VAL A 474 -48.31 14.19 13.63
C VAL A 474 -47.04 13.75 12.91
N ILE A 475 -46.71 14.49 11.87
CA ILE A 475 -45.47 14.26 11.09
C ILE A 475 -44.52 15.41 11.42
N GLU A 476 -43.38 15.07 12.04
CA GLU A 476 -42.36 16.03 12.41
C GLU A 476 -41.02 15.67 11.74
N GLU A 477 -40.31 16.68 11.24
CA GLU A 477 -38.94 16.47 10.76
C GLU A 477 -38.00 16.40 11.96
N LYS A 478 -37.31 15.26 12.09
CA LYS A 478 -36.26 15.02 13.08
C LYS A 478 -34.91 14.93 12.42
N TYR A 479 -33.85 15.17 13.18
CA TYR A 479 -32.50 15.23 12.67
C TYR A 479 -31.63 14.19 13.34
N LYS A 480 -30.88 13.44 12.51
CA LYS A 480 -29.87 12.50 12.95
C LYS A 480 -28.48 13.05 12.60
N GLN A 481 -27.63 13.22 13.58
CA GLN A 481 -26.23 13.59 13.32
C GLN A 481 -25.49 12.42 12.68
N LEU A 482 -24.89 12.65 11.51
CA LEU A 482 -24.12 11.66 10.74
C LEU A 482 -22.62 11.80 10.99
N LEU A 483 -22.14 13.04 11.04
CA LEU A 483 -20.73 13.36 11.16
C LEU A 483 -20.55 14.68 11.91
N GLN A 484 -19.49 14.78 12.69
CA GLN A 484 -19.04 16.03 13.30
C GLN A 484 -17.53 16.12 13.16
N PHE A 485 -17.04 17.30 12.81
CA PHE A 485 -15.62 17.59 12.70
C PHE A 485 -15.33 19.07 13.01
N GLU A 486 -14.06 19.36 13.24
CA GLU A 486 -13.56 20.72 13.36
C GLU A 486 -12.76 21.05 12.09
N THR A 487 -12.77 22.30 11.69
CA THR A 487 -11.94 22.76 10.58
C THR A 487 -10.61 23.29 11.10
N VAL A 488 -9.58 23.23 10.25
CA VAL A 488 -8.24 23.69 10.62
C VAL A 488 -8.28 25.16 11.01
N PRO A 489 -7.66 25.55 12.15
CA PRO A 489 -7.50 26.93 12.54
C PRO A 489 -6.72 27.74 11.48
N LYS A 490 -7.19 28.95 11.17
CA LYS A 490 -6.54 29.85 10.21
C LYS A 490 -5.06 30.08 10.54
N LEU A 491 -4.74 30.17 11.84
CA LEU A 491 -3.38 30.34 12.33
C LEU A 491 -2.44 29.14 12.05
N LYS A 492 -2.99 27.98 11.64
CA LYS A 492 -2.23 26.80 11.27
C LYS A 492 -2.14 26.58 9.76
N LEU A 493 -2.76 27.46 8.97
CA LEU A 493 -2.68 27.36 7.53
C LEU A 493 -1.34 27.87 7.02
N ALA A 494 -0.83 27.16 6.03
CA ALA A 494 0.44 27.43 5.36
C ALA A 494 0.26 27.37 3.85
N SER A 495 1.12 28.02 3.13
CA SER A 495 1.30 27.83 1.69
C SER A 495 2.74 27.45 1.40
N LEU A 496 2.94 26.72 0.31
CA LEU A 496 4.27 26.39 -0.21
C LEU A 496 4.30 26.75 -1.68
N LYS A 497 5.25 27.60 -2.05
CA LYS A 497 5.55 27.92 -3.46
C LYS A 497 7.01 27.64 -3.73
N GLY A 498 7.35 27.51 -5.00
CA GLY A 498 8.74 27.33 -5.39
C GLY A 498 8.89 27.07 -6.88
N LYS A 499 10.12 26.73 -7.25
CA LYS A 499 10.49 26.42 -8.62
C LYS A 499 11.34 25.15 -8.65
N ILE A 500 10.95 24.17 -9.43
CA ILE A 500 11.71 22.94 -9.61
C ILE A 500 12.74 23.13 -10.73
N PRO A 501 14.05 22.98 -10.42
CA PRO A 501 15.09 23.11 -11.43
C PRO A 501 14.91 22.07 -12.55
N GLY A 502 14.94 22.51 -13.82
CA GLY A 502 14.82 21.64 -14.99
C GLY A 502 13.40 21.10 -15.27
N ALA A 503 12.41 21.44 -14.47
CA ALA A 503 11.03 21.08 -14.74
C ALA A 503 10.41 22.01 -15.81
N HIS A 504 9.48 21.43 -16.61
CA HIS A 504 8.71 22.13 -17.64
C HIS A 504 7.22 21.85 -17.43
N GLN A 505 6.40 22.46 -18.28
CA GLN A 505 4.97 22.20 -18.30
C GLN A 505 4.68 20.69 -18.40
N GLY A 506 3.81 20.18 -17.55
CA GLY A 506 3.48 18.75 -17.44
C GLY A 506 4.17 18.04 -16.28
N ALA A 507 5.18 18.64 -15.64
CA ALA A 507 5.69 18.13 -14.37
C ALA A 507 4.71 18.42 -13.23
N TYR A 508 4.77 17.60 -12.18
CA TYR A 508 3.98 17.75 -10.96
C TYR A 508 4.88 17.77 -9.72
N VAL A 509 4.46 18.53 -8.74
CA VAL A 509 4.95 18.43 -7.36
C VAL A 509 3.87 17.73 -6.54
N ARG A 510 4.29 16.76 -5.74
CA ARG A 510 3.44 16.02 -4.82
C ARG A 510 3.94 16.20 -3.39
N LEU A 511 3.03 16.52 -2.49
CA LEU A 511 3.30 16.58 -1.05
C LEU A 511 2.53 15.49 -0.33
N LYS A 512 3.17 14.84 0.64
CA LYS A 512 2.55 13.89 1.54
C LYS A 512 2.90 14.26 2.98
N PRO A 513 1.93 14.65 3.82
CA PRO A 513 2.16 14.83 5.25
C PRO A 513 2.67 13.53 5.89
N VAL A 514 3.61 13.63 6.81
CA VAL A 514 4.17 12.44 7.51
C VAL A 514 3.11 11.70 8.31
N ASP A 515 2.15 12.43 8.89
CA ASP A 515 1.10 11.93 9.77
C ASP A 515 -0.20 11.53 9.05
N ARG A 516 -0.27 11.64 7.70
CA ARG A 516 -1.47 11.37 6.90
C ARG A 516 -1.17 10.51 5.68
N THR A 517 -2.22 9.89 5.13
CA THR A 517 -2.15 9.06 3.92
C THR A 517 -2.58 9.81 2.65
N SER A 518 -3.12 11.04 2.77
CA SER A 518 -3.55 11.86 1.63
C SER A 518 -2.37 12.58 0.98
N TYR A 519 -2.46 12.76 -0.34
CA TYR A 519 -1.49 13.48 -1.13
C TYR A 519 -2.07 14.80 -1.63
N PHE A 520 -1.23 15.83 -1.71
CA PHE A 520 -1.53 17.08 -2.41
C PHE A 520 -0.72 17.12 -3.70
N TYR A 521 -1.29 17.67 -4.77
CA TYR A 521 -0.67 17.72 -6.10
C TYR A 521 -0.76 19.12 -6.67
N ALA A 522 0.33 19.66 -7.19
CA ALA A 522 0.36 20.89 -7.94
C ALA A 522 1.08 20.70 -9.28
N PRO A 523 0.50 21.14 -10.40
CA PRO A 523 1.19 21.14 -11.68
C PRO A 523 2.28 22.21 -11.69
N CYS A 524 3.37 21.96 -12.40
CA CYS A 524 4.39 22.96 -12.67
C CYS A 524 4.01 23.80 -13.89
N GLY A 525 4.30 25.10 -13.81
CA GLY A 525 4.29 26.02 -14.94
C GLY A 525 5.41 25.71 -15.95
N SER A 526 5.42 26.43 -17.07
CA SER A 526 6.43 26.27 -18.13
C SER A 526 7.86 26.58 -17.65
N ASP A 527 8.00 27.37 -16.60
CA ASP A 527 9.27 27.72 -15.96
C ASP A 527 9.60 26.87 -14.75
N GLY A 528 8.81 25.84 -14.45
CA GLY A 528 8.94 24.95 -13.29
C GLY A 528 8.33 25.49 -12.00
N SER A 529 7.66 26.64 -12.00
CA SER A 529 7.00 27.22 -10.84
C SER A 529 5.78 26.40 -10.41
N PHE A 530 5.52 26.35 -9.10
CA PHE A 530 4.35 25.68 -8.53
C PHE A 530 3.89 26.40 -7.25
N ALA A 531 2.65 26.14 -6.82
CA ALA A 531 2.12 26.62 -5.56
C ALA A 531 1.12 25.63 -4.96
N PHE A 532 1.13 25.56 -3.62
CA PHE A 532 0.12 24.93 -2.79
C PHE A 532 -0.41 25.96 -1.80
N ASP A 533 -1.71 26.04 -1.73
CA ASP A 533 -2.43 26.82 -0.73
C ASP A 533 -3.16 25.89 0.25
N ASP A 534 -3.57 26.43 1.39
CA ASP A 534 -4.34 25.72 2.42
C ASP A 534 -3.68 24.43 2.94
N LEU A 535 -2.35 24.40 2.98
CA LEU A 535 -1.61 23.37 3.71
C LEU A 535 -1.73 23.60 5.23
N VAL A 536 -1.38 22.60 6.02
CA VAL A 536 -1.21 22.72 7.48
C VAL A 536 0.27 22.70 7.81
N GLU A 537 0.70 23.47 8.80
CA GLU A 537 2.06 23.38 9.31
C GLU A 537 2.43 21.93 9.69
N GLY A 538 3.62 21.48 9.36
CA GLY A 538 4.06 20.11 9.60
C GLY A 538 5.22 19.66 8.73
N ASN A 539 5.55 18.38 8.84
CA ASN A 539 6.58 17.78 8.02
C ASN A 539 5.97 17.05 6.82
N TYR A 540 6.54 17.26 5.66
CA TYR A 540 6.06 16.72 4.40
C TYR A 540 7.17 16.01 3.64
N PHE A 541 6.85 14.86 3.05
CA PHE A 541 7.63 14.32 1.94
C PHE A 541 7.29 15.11 0.68
N VAL A 542 8.30 15.45 -0.10
CA VAL A 542 8.17 16.21 -1.34
C VAL A 542 8.69 15.37 -2.49
N ASP A 543 7.86 15.13 -3.49
CA ASP A 543 8.25 14.50 -4.74
C ASP A 543 7.95 15.42 -5.91
N TYR A 544 8.77 15.37 -6.97
CA TYR A 544 8.48 16.05 -8.23
C TYR A 544 8.90 15.20 -9.41
N TYR A 545 8.05 15.16 -10.44
CA TYR A 545 8.16 14.17 -11.51
C TYR A 545 7.30 14.52 -12.73
N TYR A 546 7.53 13.80 -13.83
CA TYR A 546 6.59 13.74 -14.93
C TYR A 546 5.65 12.53 -14.74
N PRO A 547 4.31 12.76 -14.76
CA PRO A 547 3.35 11.70 -14.53
C PRO A 547 3.17 10.80 -15.76
N GLU A 548 2.72 9.58 -15.53
CA GLU A 548 2.20 8.73 -16.60
C GLU A 548 0.97 9.38 -17.25
N LYS A 549 0.86 9.26 -18.57
CA LYS A 549 -0.25 9.87 -19.33
C LYS A 549 -1.62 9.42 -18.77
N GLY A 550 -2.44 10.40 -18.41
CA GLY A 550 -3.78 10.16 -17.85
C GLY A 550 -3.80 9.81 -16.35
N ARG A 551 -2.65 9.80 -15.67
CA ARG A 551 -2.51 9.53 -14.23
C ARG A 551 -1.83 10.68 -13.50
N ARG A 552 -1.84 10.63 -12.16
CA ARG A 552 -1.12 11.58 -11.29
C ARG A 552 0.09 10.94 -10.60
N GLU A 553 0.40 9.69 -10.95
CA GLU A 553 1.53 8.97 -10.38
C GLU A 553 2.78 9.13 -11.26
N PRO A 554 3.99 9.03 -10.68
CA PRO A 554 5.23 9.05 -11.45
C PRO A 554 5.24 7.97 -12.53
N ASP A 555 5.73 8.29 -13.73
CA ASP A 555 5.84 7.33 -14.80
C ASP A 555 7.03 6.38 -14.56
N ALA A 556 6.74 5.15 -14.24
CA ALA A 556 7.73 4.11 -13.97
C ALA A 556 8.24 3.38 -15.22
N GLY A 557 7.84 3.79 -16.42
CA GLY A 557 8.18 3.11 -17.66
C GLY A 557 7.27 1.92 -17.97
N GLY A 558 7.69 1.07 -18.87
CA GLY A 558 6.99 -0.14 -19.28
C GLY A 558 7.96 -1.29 -19.51
N LEU A 559 7.54 -2.50 -19.18
CA LEU A 559 8.34 -3.71 -19.38
C LEU A 559 8.00 -4.39 -20.70
N GLU A 560 6.70 -4.38 -21.08
CA GLU A 560 6.21 -4.93 -22.35
C GLU A 560 4.98 -4.15 -22.83
N PRO A 561 5.02 -3.40 -23.93
CA PRO A 561 6.26 -3.10 -24.66
C PRO A 561 7.24 -2.28 -23.81
N PHE A 562 8.52 -2.48 -24.05
CA PHE A 562 9.56 -1.79 -23.29
C PHE A 562 9.51 -0.28 -23.48
N ARG A 563 9.57 0.45 -22.36
CA ARG A 563 9.63 1.92 -22.33
C ARG A 563 10.42 2.39 -21.11
N TYR A 564 11.28 3.38 -21.29
CA TYR A 564 11.95 4.01 -20.16
C TYR A 564 10.96 4.77 -19.27
N GLY A 565 11.26 4.85 -17.98
CA GLY A 565 10.54 5.70 -17.03
C GLY A 565 10.84 7.18 -17.27
N SER A 566 10.03 8.02 -16.64
CA SER A 566 10.26 9.46 -16.63
C SER A 566 11.02 9.90 -15.40
N ALA A 567 11.60 11.11 -15.46
CA ALA A 567 12.35 11.66 -14.35
C ALA A 567 11.46 11.82 -13.10
N TRP A 568 11.97 11.33 -11.98
CA TRP A 568 11.43 11.49 -10.63
C TRP A 568 12.54 11.89 -9.67
N ARG A 569 12.24 12.80 -8.76
CA ARG A 569 13.17 13.27 -7.73
C ARG A 569 12.42 13.48 -6.42
N SER A 570 13.14 13.36 -5.31
CA SER A 570 12.65 13.65 -3.96
C SER A 570 13.82 14.13 -3.11
N PRO A 571 13.70 15.16 -2.29
CA PRO A 571 14.67 15.48 -1.25
C PRO A 571 14.89 14.27 -0.31
N ASN A 572 16.09 14.14 0.24
CA ASN A 572 16.40 13.01 1.12
C ASN A 572 15.62 13.07 2.44
N ASP A 573 15.33 14.27 2.91
CA ASP A 573 14.65 14.51 4.18
C ASP A 573 13.24 15.08 3.98
N THR A 574 12.45 15.00 5.04
CA THR A 574 11.17 15.69 5.09
C THR A 574 11.37 17.20 5.13
N VAL A 575 10.47 17.92 4.51
CA VAL A 575 10.45 19.39 4.48
C VAL A 575 9.49 19.87 5.56
N LYS A 576 9.98 20.71 6.49
CA LYS A 576 9.14 21.33 7.50
C LYS A 576 8.50 22.59 6.92
N ILE A 577 7.18 22.55 6.75
CA ILE A 577 6.37 23.69 6.35
C ILE A 577 5.89 24.39 7.62
N ALA A 578 6.23 25.65 7.79
CA ALA A 578 5.78 26.47 8.89
C ALA A 578 4.49 27.23 8.52
N ASN A 579 3.79 27.74 9.52
CA ASN A 579 2.66 28.63 9.31
C ASN A 579 3.03 29.81 8.39
N GLY A 580 2.11 30.22 7.52
CA GLY A 580 2.29 31.28 6.54
C GLY A 580 2.92 30.83 5.23
N VAL A 581 3.65 31.73 4.56
CA VAL A 581 4.19 31.48 3.23
C VAL A 581 5.59 30.87 3.31
N ASN A 582 5.75 29.71 2.69
CA ASN A 582 7.02 29.00 2.61
C ASN A 582 7.52 28.98 1.15
N GLU A 583 8.83 28.99 0.97
CA GLU A 583 9.49 28.86 -0.33
C GLU A 583 10.37 27.61 -0.32
N LEU A 584 10.13 26.69 -1.26
CA LEU A 584 10.80 25.38 -1.26
C LEU A 584 12.32 25.51 -1.38
N GLU A 585 12.82 26.44 -2.20
CA GLU A 585 14.25 26.66 -2.40
C GLU A 585 14.96 27.17 -1.15
N LYS A 586 14.24 27.84 -0.24
CA LYS A 586 14.79 28.26 1.06
C LYS A 586 14.80 27.10 2.06
N LEU A 587 13.83 26.19 1.97
CA LEU A 587 13.75 25.02 2.84
C LEU A 587 14.69 23.90 2.38
N VAL A 588 14.93 23.79 1.08
CA VAL A 588 15.83 22.81 0.44
C VAL A 588 16.72 23.52 -0.59
N PRO A 589 17.85 24.10 -0.17
CA PRO A 589 18.67 24.93 -1.04
C PRO A 589 19.27 24.23 -2.28
N ASN A 590 19.44 22.90 -2.23
CA ASN A 590 20.07 22.12 -3.30
C ASN A 590 19.09 21.08 -3.87
N LEU A 591 17.96 21.55 -4.42
CA LEU A 591 17.01 20.66 -5.08
C LEU A 591 17.66 20.00 -6.31
N PRO A 592 17.62 18.65 -6.41
CA PRO A 592 18.04 17.93 -7.61
C PRO A 592 17.23 18.37 -8.83
N ALA A 593 17.90 18.63 -9.96
CA ALA A 593 17.20 19.00 -11.19
C ALA A 593 16.38 17.83 -11.75
N LEU A 594 15.18 18.12 -12.22
CA LEU A 594 14.31 17.17 -12.91
C LEU A 594 14.75 17.08 -14.37
N LYS A 595 15.67 16.16 -14.66
CA LYS A 595 16.22 15.89 -16.00
C LYS A 595 15.97 14.44 -16.38
#